data_83a4fb7cd1a4a4c37ef2bece380d71ba
#
_entry.id   83a4fb7cd1a4a4c37ef2bece380d71ba
#
_cell.length_a   1.000
_cell.length_b   1.000
_cell.length_c   1.000
_cell.angle_alpha   90.00
_cell.angle_beta   90.00
_cell.angle_gamma   90.00
#
_symmetry.space_group_name_H-M   'P 1'
#
loop_
_entity.id
_entity.type
_entity.pdbx_description
1 polymer ?
#
loop_
_entity_poly.entity_id
_entity_poly.type
_entity_poly.pdbx_seq_one_letter_code
_entity_poly.pdbx_strand_id
1 'polypeptide(L)'
;MRRLFTSIELSSNYIKLIILEKIQNKFYCLYSDVTDASGISKGLIIDSSEVISSLKKALKKAYDKTNLKIDKVILTISPIDANFMVVSSTAYVDNIDGIVNQNFIDKSLNSAVDSKKDLKDELVMTSPVTFKLDDNQVLDPVGMTGNKLYVKAVASTMAKKNLYPYFNVFNTLNIDVLDICYSLVGDFEANKSKNDKLEHGVVINIEEDIVNIGIFNKGILIKTDYLKIGSSAIDKDIKYIYDLKEEDIKYLKENFASLSSRANYKYDTIELNTSNGNLIKIKESDVVKIITSRVTNILAFV
;
A
#
# COMPACT_ATOMS: atom_id res chain seq x y z
N MET A 1 -5.86 -28.11 7.73
CA MET A 1 -7.01 -27.21 7.55
C MET A 1 -6.63 -26.20 6.46
N ARG A 2 -7.46 -26.03 5.44
CA ARG A 2 -7.25 -25.05 4.36
C ARG A 2 -7.49 -23.64 4.91
N ARG A 3 -6.50 -22.75 4.83
CA ARG A 3 -6.63 -21.36 5.28
C ARG A 3 -6.44 -20.44 4.08
N LEU A 4 -7.48 -19.69 3.76
CA LEU A 4 -7.47 -18.69 2.69
C LEU A 4 -7.20 -17.31 3.27
N PHE A 5 -6.41 -16.51 2.55
CA PHE A 5 -6.14 -15.12 2.83
C PHE A 5 -6.40 -14.33 1.56
N THR A 6 -7.20 -13.30 1.66
CA THR A 6 -7.44 -12.37 0.56
C THR A 6 -6.94 -11.01 0.94
N SER A 7 -6.08 -10.42 0.10
CA SER A 7 -5.64 -9.03 0.25
C SER A 7 -6.19 -8.20 -0.90
N ILE A 8 -6.67 -7.01 -0.57
CA ILE A 8 -7.13 -6.02 -1.53
C ILE A 8 -6.40 -4.70 -1.27
N GLU A 9 -5.70 -4.21 -2.30
CA GLU A 9 -5.12 -2.87 -2.31
C GLU A 9 -6.03 -1.96 -3.12
N LEU A 10 -6.38 -0.81 -2.52
CA LEU A 10 -7.14 0.25 -3.18
C LEU A 10 -6.20 1.42 -3.50
N SER A 11 -5.98 1.69 -4.77
CA SER A 11 -5.23 2.85 -5.24
C SER A 11 -6.06 3.70 -6.21
N SER A 12 -5.55 4.85 -6.65
CA SER A 12 -6.34 5.82 -7.41
C SER A 12 -6.95 5.25 -8.68
N ASN A 13 -6.25 4.37 -9.38
CA ASN A 13 -6.64 3.89 -10.71
C ASN A 13 -6.88 2.40 -10.80
N TYR A 14 -6.54 1.65 -9.78
CA TYR A 14 -6.71 0.20 -9.81
C TYR A 14 -6.92 -0.41 -8.44
N ILE A 15 -7.56 -1.55 -8.47
CA ILE A 15 -7.70 -2.48 -7.36
C ILE A 15 -6.80 -3.67 -7.65
N LYS A 16 -5.84 -3.94 -6.76
CA LYS A 16 -5.09 -5.19 -6.78
C LYS A 16 -5.76 -6.16 -5.83
N LEU A 17 -6.06 -7.36 -6.31
CA LEU A 17 -6.67 -8.42 -5.53
C LEU A 17 -5.83 -9.69 -5.62
N ILE A 18 -5.46 -10.25 -4.48
CA ILE A 18 -4.73 -11.52 -4.40
C ILE A 18 -5.44 -12.47 -3.43
N ILE A 19 -5.54 -13.75 -3.82
CA ILE A 19 -6.03 -14.83 -2.98
C ILE A 19 -4.91 -15.83 -2.79
N LEU A 20 -4.53 -16.05 -1.53
CA LEU A 20 -3.49 -16.98 -1.14
C LEU A 20 -4.10 -18.13 -0.32
N GLU A 21 -3.59 -19.32 -0.52
CA GLU A 21 -3.86 -20.47 0.32
C GLU A 21 -2.61 -20.85 1.10
N LYS A 22 -2.76 -20.99 2.43
CA LYS A 22 -1.68 -21.47 3.31
C LYS A 22 -1.85 -22.96 3.54
N ILE A 23 -0.85 -23.75 3.12
CA ILE A 23 -0.74 -25.19 3.33
C ILE A 23 0.62 -25.44 3.99
N GLN A 24 0.63 -26.06 5.17
CA GLN A 24 1.87 -26.43 5.88
C GLN A 24 2.94 -25.33 5.93
N ASN A 25 2.57 -24.11 6.35
CA ASN A 25 3.44 -22.93 6.39
C ASN A 25 3.95 -22.37 5.05
N LYS A 26 3.47 -22.86 3.91
CA LYS A 26 3.74 -22.28 2.59
C LYS A 26 2.49 -21.59 2.05
N PHE A 27 2.71 -20.47 1.35
CA PHE A 27 1.65 -19.75 0.68
C PHE A 27 1.66 -20.09 -0.82
N TYR A 28 0.48 -20.36 -1.35
CA TYR A 28 0.23 -20.62 -2.77
C TYR A 28 -0.73 -19.57 -3.29
N CYS A 29 -0.36 -18.90 -4.39
CA CYS A 29 -1.23 -17.94 -5.04
C CYS A 29 -2.29 -18.68 -5.87
N LEU A 30 -3.56 -18.52 -5.49
CA LEU A 30 -4.69 -19.08 -6.23
C LEU A 30 -5.19 -18.11 -7.30
N TYR A 31 -5.10 -16.82 -7.03
CA TYR A 31 -5.56 -15.77 -7.92
C TYR A 31 -4.82 -14.46 -7.63
N SER A 32 -4.47 -13.73 -8.67
CA SER A 32 -4.04 -12.33 -8.58
C SER A 32 -4.51 -11.59 -9.82
N ASP A 33 -5.04 -10.38 -9.64
CA ASP A 33 -5.50 -9.52 -10.72
C ASP A 33 -5.35 -8.05 -10.36
N VAL A 34 -5.22 -7.23 -11.39
CA VAL A 34 -5.29 -5.78 -11.32
C VAL A 34 -6.50 -5.35 -12.14
N THR A 35 -7.45 -4.69 -11.50
CA THR A 35 -8.68 -4.20 -12.15
C THR A 35 -8.69 -2.69 -12.10
N ASP A 36 -9.03 -2.02 -13.21
CA ASP A 36 -9.19 -0.58 -13.24
C ASP A 36 -10.24 -0.14 -12.21
N ALA A 37 -9.94 0.95 -11.52
CA ALA A 37 -10.77 1.53 -10.48
C ALA A 37 -11.01 3.01 -10.69
N SER A 38 -12.09 3.51 -10.11
CA SER A 38 -12.44 4.93 -10.04
C SER A 38 -12.98 5.25 -8.64
N GLY A 39 -13.11 6.54 -8.33
CA GLY A 39 -13.63 7.00 -7.04
C GLY A 39 -12.57 7.18 -5.95
N ILE A 40 -11.28 6.98 -6.27
CA ILE A 40 -10.15 7.27 -5.39
C ILE A 40 -9.28 8.34 -6.06
N SER A 41 -8.86 9.33 -5.32
CA SER A 41 -7.89 10.32 -5.80
C SER A 41 -6.92 10.68 -4.69
N LYS A 42 -5.64 10.72 -5.04
CA LYS A 42 -4.53 11.04 -4.13
C LYS A 42 -4.60 10.22 -2.83
N GLY A 43 -4.89 8.93 -3.00
CA GLY A 43 -4.96 7.97 -1.90
C GLY A 43 -6.17 8.12 -0.98
N LEU A 44 -7.21 8.86 -1.35
CA LEU A 44 -8.45 9.02 -0.58
C LEU A 44 -9.67 8.67 -1.41
N ILE A 45 -10.67 8.05 -0.80
CA ILE A 45 -11.96 7.79 -1.44
C ILE A 45 -12.71 9.12 -1.58
N ILE A 46 -13.02 9.51 -2.83
CA ILE A 46 -13.78 10.71 -3.17
C ILE A 46 -15.20 10.38 -3.65
N ASP A 47 -15.41 9.17 -4.19
CA ASP A 47 -16.71 8.62 -4.57
C ASP A 47 -16.81 7.13 -4.19
N SER A 48 -17.54 6.84 -3.11
CA SER A 48 -17.71 5.47 -2.62
C SER A 48 -18.52 4.60 -3.58
N SER A 49 -19.44 5.15 -4.37
CA SER A 49 -20.25 4.39 -5.33
C SER A 49 -19.42 3.86 -6.50
N GLU A 50 -18.49 4.68 -7.00
CA GLU A 50 -17.55 4.25 -8.03
C GLU A 50 -16.59 3.17 -7.51
N VAL A 51 -16.07 3.34 -6.29
CA VAL A 51 -15.20 2.33 -5.65
C VAL A 51 -15.95 1.01 -5.46
N ILE A 52 -17.20 1.04 -4.98
CA ILE A 52 -18.04 -0.15 -4.84
C ILE A 52 -18.27 -0.84 -6.19
N SER A 53 -18.53 -0.06 -7.25
CA SER A 53 -18.71 -0.60 -8.61
C SER A 53 -17.44 -1.30 -9.10
N SER A 54 -16.27 -0.68 -8.89
CA SER A 54 -14.96 -1.23 -9.27
C SER A 54 -14.63 -2.51 -8.47
N LEU A 55 -14.89 -2.50 -7.15
CA LEU A 55 -14.72 -3.68 -6.29
C LEU A 55 -15.63 -4.84 -6.73
N LYS A 56 -16.90 -4.59 -7.06
CA LYS A 56 -17.80 -5.62 -7.57
C LYS A 56 -17.25 -6.29 -8.84
N LYS A 57 -16.64 -5.51 -9.74
CA LYS A 57 -15.99 -6.05 -10.96
C LYS A 57 -14.80 -6.94 -10.59
N ALA A 58 -13.91 -6.49 -9.70
CA ALA A 58 -12.76 -7.25 -9.26
C ALA A 58 -13.15 -8.55 -8.55
N LEU A 59 -14.11 -8.48 -7.63
CA LEU A 59 -14.64 -9.64 -6.89
C LEU A 59 -15.33 -10.65 -7.82
N LYS A 60 -16.08 -10.16 -8.81
CA LYS A 60 -16.71 -11.03 -9.83
C LYS A 60 -15.65 -11.77 -10.65
N LYS A 61 -14.63 -11.08 -11.15
CA LYS A 61 -13.52 -11.72 -11.87
C LYS A 61 -12.84 -12.82 -11.03
N ALA A 62 -12.60 -12.54 -9.75
CA ALA A 62 -12.00 -13.49 -8.82
C ALA A 62 -12.92 -14.71 -8.63
N TYR A 63 -14.22 -14.51 -8.43
CA TYR A 63 -15.20 -15.58 -8.31
C TYR A 63 -15.30 -16.42 -9.57
N ASP A 64 -15.39 -15.82 -10.75
CA ASP A 64 -15.50 -16.51 -12.04
C ASP A 64 -14.28 -17.41 -12.31
N LYS A 65 -13.11 -17.08 -11.76
CA LYS A 65 -11.86 -17.85 -11.93
C LYS A 65 -11.65 -18.91 -10.86
N THR A 66 -12.07 -18.64 -9.62
CA THR A 66 -11.72 -19.49 -8.46
C THR A 66 -12.91 -20.22 -7.85
N ASN A 67 -14.13 -19.79 -8.16
CA ASN A 67 -15.38 -20.20 -7.50
C ASN A 67 -15.36 -19.98 -5.96
N LEU A 68 -14.53 -19.04 -5.49
CA LEU A 68 -14.41 -18.68 -4.07
C LEU A 68 -15.17 -17.39 -3.79
N LYS A 69 -16.08 -17.43 -2.83
CA LYS A 69 -16.73 -16.23 -2.30
C LYS A 69 -15.81 -15.58 -1.28
N ILE A 70 -15.50 -14.31 -1.50
CA ILE A 70 -14.69 -13.51 -0.59
C ILE A 70 -15.62 -12.81 0.40
N ASP A 71 -15.49 -13.12 1.67
CA ASP A 71 -16.22 -12.51 2.78
C ASP A 71 -15.32 -11.80 3.79
N LYS A 72 -13.99 -12.00 3.68
CA LYS A 72 -12.99 -11.43 4.59
C LYS A 72 -11.77 -11.00 3.82
N VAL A 73 -11.22 -9.84 4.16
CA VAL A 73 -10.04 -9.27 3.48
C VAL A 73 -9.06 -8.64 4.45
N ILE A 74 -7.80 -8.59 4.03
CA ILE A 74 -6.78 -7.69 4.54
C ILE A 74 -6.77 -6.51 3.59
N LEU A 75 -6.99 -5.31 4.11
CA LEU A 75 -7.07 -4.09 3.31
C LEU A 75 -5.72 -3.38 3.29
N THR A 76 -5.29 -2.99 2.11
CA THR A 76 -4.07 -2.20 1.91
C THR A 76 -4.44 -0.83 1.35
N ILE A 77 -3.94 0.24 1.98
CA ILE A 77 -4.25 1.63 1.63
C ILE A 77 -2.98 2.50 1.58
N SER A 78 -3.12 3.69 0.96
CA SER A 78 -2.10 4.73 1.01
C SER A 78 -2.02 5.38 2.40
N PRO A 79 -0.81 5.74 2.91
CA PRO A 79 -0.62 6.30 4.24
C PRO A 79 -0.87 7.82 4.31
N ILE A 80 -2.00 8.30 3.79
CA ILE A 80 -2.30 9.73 3.71
C ILE A 80 -2.58 10.30 5.09
N ASP A 81 -1.86 11.36 5.45
CA ASP A 81 -1.95 12.02 6.77
C ASP A 81 -1.77 11.02 7.94
N ALA A 82 -0.95 9.98 7.74
CA ALA A 82 -0.65 9.02 8.78
C ALA A 82 0.26 9.65 9.85
N ASN A 83 -0.14 9.51 11.12
CA ASN A 83 0.63 9.97 12.27
C ASN A 83 1.33 8.78 12.93
N PHE A 84 2.62 8.93 13.23
CA PHE A 84 3.42 7.90 13.88
C PHE A 84 3.78 8.31 15.29
N MET A 85 3.64 7.39 16.24
CA MET A 85 4.00 7.61 17.64
C MET A 85 4.66 6.37 18.24
N VAL A 86 5.57 6.62 19.17
CA VAL A 86 6.12 5.54 20.00
C VAL A 86 5.22 5.37 21.21
N VAL A 87 4.72 4.17 21.40
CA VAL A 87 3.92 3.78 22.57
C VAL A 87 4.64 2.71 23.36
N SER A 88 4.37 2.67 24.65
CA SER A 88 4.83 1.59 25.50
C SER A 88 3.74 1.25 26.52
N SER A 89 3.63 -0.01 26.82
CA SER A 89 2.71 -0.53 27.81
C SER A 89 3.45 -1.47 28.75
N THR A 90 3.01 -1.46 30.00
CA THR A 90 3.39 -2.48 30.99
C THR A 90 2.10 -3.07 31.54
N ALA A 91 1.94 -4.35 31.42
CA ALA A 91 0.76 -5.04 31.91
C ALA A 91 1.13 -6.31 32.66
N TYR A 92 0.35 -6.65 33.70
CA TYR A 92 0.51 -7.90 34.41
C TYR A 92 -0.31 -8.98 33.74
N VAL A 93 0.31 -10.16 33.54
CA VAL A 93 -0.35 -11.32 32.97
C VAL A 93 -1.30 -11.89 34.01
N ASP A 94 -2.60 -11.70 33.80
CA ASP A 94 -3.67 -11.96 34.76
C ASP A 94 -4.44 -13.27 34.51
N ASN A 95 -4.01 -14.06 33.53
CA ASN A 95 -4.60 -15.35 33.25
C ASN A 95 -4.03 -16.43 34.21
N ILE A 96 -4.86 -17.44 34.50
CA ILE A 96 -4.56 -18.51 35.48
C ILE A 96 -3.24 -19.23 35.14
N ASP A 97 -2.91 -19.37 33.88
CA ASP A 97 -1.74 -20.12 33.41
C ASP A 97 -0.47 -19.24 33.30
N GLY A 98 -0.58 -17.92 33.49
CA GLY A 98 0.52 -16.96 33.34
C GLY A 98 1.12 -16.92 31.95
N ILE A 99 0.40 -17.42 30.91
CA ILE A 99 0.90 -17.53 29.53
C ILE A 99 0.52 -16.29 28.76
N VAL A 100 1.52 -15.64 28.17
CA VAL A 100 1.30 -14.50 27.27
C VAL A 100 0.69 -14.96 25.94
N ASN A 101 -0.42 -14.36 25.55
CA ASN A 101 -1.05 -14.59 24.24
C ASN A 101 -1.14 -13.30 23.43
N GLN A 102 -1.40 -13.43 22.10
CA GLN A 102 -1.46 -12.28 21.20
C GLN A 102 -2.53 -11.27 21.63
N ASN A 103 -3.72 -11.73 22.02
CA ASN A 103 -4.80 -10.83 22.44
C ASN A 103 -4.42 -9.96 23.64
N PHE A 104 -3.57 -10.49 24.56
CA PHE A 104 -3.07 -9.73 25.70
C PHE A 104 -2.12 -8.60 25.22
N ILE A 105 -1.23 -8.91 24.29
CA ILE A 105 -0.32 -7.93 23.69
C ILE A 105 -1.13 -6.82 22.99
N ASP A 106 -2.09 -7.21 22.15
CA ASP A 106 -2.91 -6.29 21.37
C ASP A 106 -3.74 -5.37 22.27
N LYS A 107 -4.39 -5.89 23.29
CA LYS A 107 -5.14 -5.10 24.28
C LYS A 107 -4.24 -4.10 25.00
N SER A 108 -3.05 -4.55 25.41
CA SER A 108 -2.07 -3.72 26.09
C SER A 108 -1.59 -2.56 25.22
N LEU A 109 -1.28 -2.82 23.95
CA LEU A 109 -0.88 -1.79 22.98
C LEU A 109 -2.03 -0.86 22.63
N ASN A 110 -3.23 -1.37 22.40
CA ASN A 110 -4.41 -0.56 22.09
C ASN A 110 -4.70 0.45 23.21
N SER A 111 -4.66 0.01 24.49
CA SER A 111 -4.80 0.91 25.63
C SER A 111 -3.73 2.01 25.64
N ALA A 112 -2.48 1.67 25.32
CA ALA A 112 -1.39 2.65 25.27
C ALA A 112 -1.55 3.65 24.12
N VAL A 113 -2.08 3.21 22.96
CA VAL A 113 -2.41 4.08 21.85
C VAL A 113 -3.58 4.99 22.18
N ASP A 114 -4.66 4.44 22.74
CA ASP A 114 -5.87 5.19 23.10
C ASP A 114 -5.59 6.32 24.09
N SER A 115 -4.59 6.14 24.96
CA SER A 115 -4.16 7.19 25.90
C SER A 115 -3.40 8.36 25.24
N LYS A 116 -2.90 8.19 24.02
CA LYS A 116 -2.04 9.14 23.32
C LYS A 116 -2.61 9.70 22.02
N LYS A 117 -3.46 8.94 21.34
CA LYS A 117 -4.02 9.37 20.06
C LYS A 117 -5.03 10.50 20.22
N ASP A 118 -5.18 11.32 19.17
CA ASP A 118 -6.28 12.29 19.08
C ASP A 118 -7.63 11.54 18.96
N LEU A 119 -8.69 12.08 19.55
CA LEU A 119 -10.04 11.50 19.49
C LEU A 119 -10.60 11.38 18.06
N LYS A 120 -10.14 12.23 17.15
CA LYS A 120 -10.50 12.20 15.73
C LYS A 120 -9.70 11.20 14.89
N ASP A 121 -8.67 10.58 15.48
CA ASP A 121 -7.83 9.60 14.81
C ASP A 121 -8.24 8.17 15.22
N GLU A 122 -7.93 7.21 14.35
CA GLU A 122 -8.09 5.79 14.57
C GLU A 122 -6.76 5.07 14.37
N LEU A 123 -6.55 4.01 15.14
CA LEU A 123 -5.38 3.16 15.00
C LEU A 123 -5.44 2.40 13.66
N VAL A 124 -4.35 2.45 12.90
CA VAL A 124 -4.19 1.67 11.66
C VAL A 124 -3.32 0.46 11.89
N MET A 125 -2.14 0.64 12.48
CA MET A 125 -1.23 -0.48 12.72
C MET A 125 -0.33 -0.23 13.93
N THR A 126 0.14 -1.32 14.53
CA THR A 126 1.19 -1.32 15.56
C THR A 126 2.32 -2.26 15.14
N SER A 127 3.55 -1.81 15.32
CA SER A 127 4.74 -2.62 15.06
C SER A 127 5.57 -2.70 16.33
N PRO A 128 5.59 -3.85 17.03
CA PRO A 128 6.41 -4.03 18.22
C PRO A 128 7.90 -3.88 17.91
N VAL A 129 8.60 -3.18 18.80
CA VAL A 129 10.05 -2.92 18.71
C VAL A 129 10.82 -3.70 19.75
N THR A 130 10.25 -3.83 20.95
CA THR A 130 10.89 -4.48 22.09
C THR A 130 9.85 -5.11 22.99
N PHE A 131 10.12 -6.34 23.38
CA PHE A 131 9.41 -7.02 24.44
C PHE A 131 10.35 -7.29 25.63
N LYS A 132 9.82 -7.16 26.85
CA LYS A 132 10.46 -7.65 28.06
C LYS A 132 9.43 -8.43 28.89
N LEU A 133 9.79 -9.64 29.29
CA LEU A 133 9.00 -10.47 30.16
C LEU A 133 9.75 -10.64 31.46
N ASP A 134 9.14 -10.23 32.60
CA ASP A 134 9.79 -10.18 33.91
C ASP A 134 11.18 -9.49 33.85
N ASP A 135 11.24 -8.33 33.15
CA ASP A 135 12.44 -7.50 32.92
C ASP A 135 13.52 -8.12 31.98
N ASN A 136 13.36 -9.37 31.53
CA ASN A 136 14.23 -9.99 30.53
C ASN A 136 13.75 -9.65 29.10
N GLN A 137 14.68 -9.21 28.26
CA GLN A 137 14.36 -8.95 26.85
C GLN A 137 14.12 -10.26 26.12
N VAL A 138 13.01 -10.35 25.36
CA VAL A 138 12.61 -11.50 24.56
C VAL A 138 12.27 -11.06 23.13
N LEU A 139 12.41 -11.95 22.16
CA LEU A 139 12.09 -11.68 20.76
C LEU A 139 10.57 -11.78 20.52
N ASP A 140 9.96 -12.84 21.02
CA ASP A 140 8.53 -13.10 20.95
C ASP A 140 8.06 -13.67 22.28
N PRO A 141 7.19 -12.96 23.03
CA PRO A 141 6.69 -13.44 24.31
C PRO A 141 5.52 -14.42 24.20
N VAL A 142 4.92 -14.59 22.98
CA VAL A 142 3.72 -15.42 22.81
C VAL A 142 4.02 -16.88 23.16
N GLY A 143 3.19 -17.44 24.07
CA GLY A 143 3.37 -18.80 24.60
C GLY A 143 4.36 -18.92 25.76
N MET A 144 5.04 -17.83 26.15
CA MET A 144 5.94 -17.82 27.31
C MET A 144 5.15 -17.55 28.59
N THR A 145 5.64 -18.11 29.69
CA THR A 145 5.08 -17.88 31.04
C THR A 145 5.83 -16.75 31.74
N GLY A 146 5.11 -15.82 32.33
CA GLY A 146 5.66 -14.71 33.10
C GLY A 146 4.58 -13.88 33.76
N ASN A 147 5.01 -12.96 34.64
CA ASN A 147 4.08 -12.16 35.46
C ASN A 147 3.86 -10.74 34.88
N LYS A 148 4.89 -10.17 34.27
CA LYS A 148 4.89 -8.77 33.82
C LYS A 148 5.43 -8.65 32.41
N LEU A 149 4.61 -8.17 31.50
CA LEU A 149 5.00 -7.89 30.13
C LEU A 149 5.16 -6.37 29.90
N TYR A 150 6.34 -5.98 29.41
CA TYR A 150 6.57 -4.66 28.84
C TYR A 150 6.68 -4.76 27.31
N VAL A 151 5.92 -3.92 26.61
CA VAL A 151 5.96 -3.81 25.16
C VAL A 151 6.23 -2.36 24.77
N LYS A 152 7.19 -2.17 23.88
CA LYS A 152 7.40 -0.89 23.18
C LYS A 152 7.13 -1.09 21.70
N ALA A 153 6.32 -0.23 21.09
CA ALA A 153 5.93 -0.34 19.70
C ALA A 153 5.93 1.05 19.01
N VAL A 154 6.03 1.02 17.68
CA VAL A 154 5.62 2.14 16.82
C VAL A 154 4.16 1.90 16.45
N ALA A 155 3.30 2.87 16.76
CA ALA A 155 1.90 2.89 16.35
C ALA A 155 1.68 3.95 15.27
N SER A 156 0.81 3.65 14.32
CA SER A 156 0.37 4.61 13.33
C SER A 156 -1.13 4.78 13.40
N THR A 157 -1.58 6.04 13.37
CA THR A 157 -2.99 6.44 13.33
C THR A 157 -3.30 7.24 12.08
N MET A 158 -4.56 7.27 11.70
CA MET A 158 -5.09 8.08 10.60
C MET A 158 -6.39 8.74 11.03
N ALA A 159 -6.67 9.93 10.50
CA ALA A 159 -7.93 10.62 10.76
C ALA A 159 -9.13 9.75 10.34
N LYS A 160 -10.12 9.60 11.23
CA LYS A 160 -11.36 8.82 11.00
C LYS A 160 -12.06 9.19 9.70
N LYS A 161 -12.09 10.47 9.36
CA LYS A 161 -12.67 10.97 8.11
C LYS A 161 -12.03 10.40 6.85
N ASN A 162 -10.72 10.07 6.91
CA ASN A 162 -9.96 9.49 5.80
C ASN A 162 -10.07 7.96 5.79
N LEU A 163 -10.15 7.33 6.97
CA LEU A 163 -10.12 5.88 7.12
C LEU A 163 -11.51 5.23 6.98
N TYR A 164 -12.55 5.80 7.60
CA TYR A 164 -13.87 5.19 7.62
C TYR A 164 -14.54 5.02 6.26
N PRO A 165 -14.34 5.87 5.24
CA PRO A 165 -14.85 5.61 3.91
C PRO A 165 -14.42 4.25 3.35
N TYR A 166 -13.20 3.79 3.64
CA TYR A 166 -12.72 2.46 3.24
C TYR A 166 -13.53 1.35 3.89
N PHE A 167 -13.74 1.39 5.22
CA PHE A 167 -14.57 0.40 5.90
C PHE A 167 -16.01 0.39 5.41
N ASN A 168 -16.59 1.57 5.16
CA ASN A 168 -17.97 1.71 4.69
C ASN A 168 -18.18 1.04 3.33
N VAL A 169 -17.21 1.14 2.43
CA VAL A 169 -17.25 0.47 1.12
C VAL A 169 -17.30 -1.06 1.27
N PHE A 170 -16.45 -1.64 2.12
CA PHE A 170 -16.45 -3.08 2.36
C PHE A 170 -17.69 -3.56 3.12
N ASN A 171 -18.15 -2.80 4.12
CA ASN A 171 -19.39 -3.08 4.85
C ASN A 171 -20.61 -3.12 3.92
N THR A 172 -20.68 -2.19 2.94
CA THR A 172 -21.76 -2.18 1.93
C THR A 172 -21.76 -3.45 1.07
N LEU A 173 -20.60 -4.09 0.91
CA LEU A 173 -20.46 -5.34 0.17
C LEU A 173 -20.59 -6.60 1.06
N ASN A 174 -20.87 -6.42 2.37
CA ASN A 174 -20.87 -7.48 3.38
C ASN A 174 -19.54 -8.26 3.42
N ILE A 175 -18.42 -7.52 3.37
CA ILE A 175 -17.05 -8.06 3.46
C ILE A 175 -16.42 -7.51 4.74
N ASP A 176 -15.95 -8.41 5.59
CA ASP A 176 -15.23 -8.06 6.83
C ASP A 176 -13.79 -7.66 6.50
N VAL A 177 -13.36 -6.49 6.96
CA VAL A 177 -11.95 -6.10 6.97
C VAL A 177 -11.32 -6.65 8.24
N LEU A 178 -10.50 -7.70 8.10
CA LEU A 178 -9.85 -8.37 9.24
C LEU A 178 -8.66 -7.59 9.76
N ASP A 179 -7.95 -6.93 8.85
CA ASP A 179 -6.74 -6.18 9.15
C ASP A 179 -6.53 -5.11 8.09
N ILE A 180 -5.75 -4.09 8.43
CA ILE A 180 -5.41 -2.99 7.54
C ILE A 180 -3.93 -2.66 7.63
N CYS A 181 -3.30 -2.42 6.49
CA CYS A 181 -1.90 -2.00 6.44
C CYS A 181 -1.67 -0.94 5.35
N TYR A 182 -0.52 -0.28 5.40
CA TYR A 182 -0.10 0.62 4.34
C TYR A 182 0.59 -0.13 3.21
N SER A 183 0.36 0.28 1.95
CA SER A 183 0.99 -0.30 0.76
C SER A 183 2.51 -0.36 0.85
N LEU A 184 3.13 0.68 1.41
CA LEU A 184 4.58 0.78 1.60
C LEU A 184 5.18 -0.38 2.42
N VAL A 185 4.40 -0.97 3.35
CA VAL A 185 4.86 -2.13 4.15
C VAL A 185 5.01 -3.34 3.24
N GLY A 186 4.03 -3.59 2.36
CA GLY A 186 4.11 -4.66 1.37
C GLY A 186 5.27 -4.46 0.39
N ASP A 187 5.47 -3.22 -0.08
CA ASP A 187 6.56 -2.87 -0.99
C ASP A 187 7.93 -3.11 -0.32
N PHE A 188 8.10 -2.75 0.95
CA PHE A 188 9.32 -2.99 1.71
C PHE A 188 9.59 -4.50 1.88
N GLU A 189 8.60 -5.26 2.35
CA GLU A 189 8.73 -6.70 2.59
C GLU A 189 9.01 -7.48 1.28
N ALA A 190 8.41 -7.06 0.16
CA ALA A 190 8.69 -7.65 -1.15
C ALA A 190 10.16 -7.45 -1.59
N ASN A 191 10.76 -6.30 -1.25
CA ASN A 191 12.18 -6.03 -1.52
C ASN A 191 13.10 -6.72 -0.50
N LYS A 192 12.70 -6.80 0.77
CA LYS A 192 13.42 -7.53 1.81
C LYS A 192 13.53 -9.02 1.48
N SER A 193 12.50 -9.64 0.91
CA SER A 193 12.53 -11.03 0.47
C SER A 193 13.62 -11.33 -0.58
N LYS A 194 14.11 -10.30 -1.30
CA LYS A 194 15.20 -10.38 -2.26
C LYS A 194 16.58 -10.08 -1.63
N ASN A 195 16.58 -9.48 -0.44
CA ASN A 195 17.78 -9.10 0.29
C ASN A 195 17.55 -9.21 1.80
N ASP A 196 17.86 -10.36 2.37
CA ASP A 196 17.64 -10.68 3.80
C ASP A 196 18.33 -9.70 4.78
N LYS A 197 19.29 -8.90 4.30
CA LYS A 197 20.00 -7.89 5.10
C LYS A 197 19.35 -6.52 5.08
N LEU A 198 18.24 -6.35 4.35
CA LEU A 198 17.55 -5.08 4.28
C LEU A 198 16.77 -4.82 5.57
N GLU A 199 17.35 -4.05 6.48
CA GLU A 199 16.71 -3.63 7.72
C GLU A 199 16.32 -2.15 7.71
N HIS A 200 17.00 -1.34 6.90
CA HIS A 200 16.81 0.10 6.84
C HIS A 200 16.62 0.52 5.38
N GLY A 201 15.75 1.47 5.14
CA GLY A 201 15.56 1.97 3.79
C GLY A 201 14.45 3.01 3.68
N VAL A 202 14.39 3.60 2.49
CA VAL A 202 13.29 4.45 2.07
C VAL A 202 12.60 3.76 0.91
N VAL A 203 11.29 3.60 1.01
CA VAL A 203 10.44 3.15 -0.09
C VAL A 203 9.77 4.37 -0.70
N ILE A 204 9.91 4.52 -2.02
CA ILE A 204 9.24 5.55 -2.81
C ILE A 204 8.33 4.83 -3.78
N ASN A 205 7.02 4.96 -3.59
CA ASN A 205 6.01 4.39 -4.48
C ASN A 205 5.39 5.53 -5.30
N ILE A 206 5.68 5.55 -6.61
CA ILE A 206 5.15 6.54 -7.55
C ILE A 206 3.91 5.96 -8.20
N GLU A 207 2.76 6.38 -7.71
CA GLU A 207 1.45 6.04 -8.28
C GLU A 207 1.04 7.07 -9.34
N GLU A 208 -0.19 7.02 -9.80
CA GLU A 208 -0.65 7.89 -10.89
C GLU A 208 -0.78 9.35 -10.47
N ASP A 209 -1.40 9.62 -9.32
CA ASP A 209 -1.71 10.98 -8.85
C ASP A 209 -1.07 11.33 -7.51
N ILE A 210 -0.26 10.41 -6.95
CA ILE A 210 0.42 10.57 -5.67
C ILE A 210 1.75 9.83 -5.68
N VAL A 211 2.72 10.34 -4.91
CA VAL A 211 3.93 9.61 -4.51
C VAL A 211 3.87 9.38 -3.02
N ASN A 212 3.93 8.13 -2.60
CA ASN A 212 4.03 7.74 -1.21
C ASN A 212 5.49 7.44 -0.83
N ILE A 213 5.92 7.95 0.32
CA ILE A 213 7.29 7.79 0.83
C ILE A 213 7.22 7.15 2.20
N GLY A 214 7.98 6.08 2.42
CA GLY A 214 8.05 5.39 3.71
C GLY A 214 9.48 5.23 4.19
N ILE A 215 9.75 5.57 5.43
CA ILE A 215 11.05 5.41 6.08
C ILE A 215 10.98 4.19 6.99
N PHE A 216 11.87 3.23 6.74
CA PHE A 216 11.97 1.98 7.48
C PHE A 216 13.24 1.94 8.34
N ASN A 217 13.09 1.47 9.55
CA ASN A 217 14.18 1.24 10.49
C ASN A 217 13.98 -0.12 11.18
N LYS A 218 14.97 -1.02 11.07
CA LYS A 218 14.90 -2.41 11.56
C LYS A 218 13.66 -3.16 11.05
N GLY A 219 13.32 -2.93 9.76
CA GLY A 219 12.15 -3.54 9.14
C GLY A 219 10.80 -2.93 9.54
N ILE A 220 10.78 -1.88 10.37
CA ILE A 220 9.57 -1.23 10.84
C ILE A 220 9.39 0.11 10.14
N LEU A 221 8.19 0.36 9.60
CA LEU A 221 7.78 1.66 9.09
C LEU A 221 7.68 2.64 10.25
N ILE A 222 8.52 3.68 10.25
CA ILE A 222 8.61 4.65 11.34
C ILE A 222 8.06 6.04 11.00
N LYS A 223 7.95 6.34 9.71
CA LYS A 223 7.41 7.61 9.21
C LYS A 223 6.97 7.44 7.77
N THR A 224 5.96 8.19 7.38
CA THR A 224 5.55 8.36 5.98
C THR A 224 5.44 9.82 5.63
N ASP A 225 5.56 10.10 4.34
CA ASP A 225 5.25 11.38 3.71
C ASP A 225 4.65 11.12 2.33
N TYR A 226 4.11 12.13 1.68
CA TYR A 226 3.54 12.00 0.34
C TYR A 226 3.61 13.29 -0.45
N LEU A 227 3.66 13.16 -1.79
CA LEU A 227 3.54 14.27 -2.73
C LEU A 227 2.25 14.10 -3.53
N LYS A 228 1.44 15.15 -3.65
CA LYS A 228 0.19 15.16 -4.42
C LYS A 228 0.45 15.33 -5.93
N ILE A 229 1.42 14.58 -6.44
CA ILE A 229 1.81 14.48 -7.83
C ILE A 229 2.20 13.03 -8.11
N GLY A 230 1.96 12.53 -9.29
CA GLY A 230 2.34 11.18 -9.68
C GLY A 230 2.63 11.07 -11.17
N SER A 231 2.61 9.86 -11.70
CA SER A 231 2.96 9.56 -13.10
C SER A 231 2.01 10.21 -14.11
N SER A 232 0.78 10.58 -13.71
CA SER A 232 -0.14 11.35 -14.58
C SER A 232 0.38 12.72 -14.97
N ALA A 233 1.35 13.26 -14.24
CA ALA A 233 2.02 14.49 -14.63
C ALA A 233 2.84 14.32 -15.92
N ILE A 234 3.38 13.11 -16.16
CA ILE A 234 4.05 12.75 -17.41
C ILE A 234 3.05 12.78 -18.57
N ASP A 235 1.86 12.23 -18.35
CA ASP A 235 0.80 12.20 -19.37
C ASP A 235 0.37 13.60 -19.78
N LYS A 236 0.24 14.49 -18.80
CA LYS A 236 -0.08 15.90 -19.02
C LYS A 236 1.01 16.62 -19.80
N ASP A 237 2.28 16.35 -19.52
CA ASP A 237 3.39 16.95 -20.27
C ASP A 237 3.40 16.47 -21.73
N ILE A 238 3.23 15.17 -21.98
CA ILE A 238 3.15 14.59 -23.32
C ILE A 238 1.93 15.16 -24.07
N LYS A 239 0.77 15.22 -23.42
CA LYS A 239 -0.46 15.77 -23.97
C LYS A 239 -0.30 17.24 -24.36
N TYR A 240 0.33 18.03 -23.50
CA TYR A 240 0.56 19.45 -23.73
C TYR A 240 1.47 19.71 -24.94
N ILE A 241 2.51 18.87 -25.11
CA ILE A 241 3.51 19.06 -26.15
C ILE A 241 3.00 18.59 -27.53
N TYR A 242 2.29 17.45 -27.55
CA TYR A 242 1.94 16.76 -28.80
C TYR A 242 0.45 16.70 -29.11
N ASP A 243 -0.42 17.14 -28.19
CA ASP A 243 -1.89 17.10 -28.35
C ASP A 243 -2.40 15.70 -28.77
N LEU A 244 -1.93 14.66 -28.06
CA LEU A 244 -2.29 13.26 -28.30
C LEU A 244 -3.53 12.83 -27.53
N LYS A 245 -4.17 11.74 -27.99
CA LYS A 245 -5.20 11.02 -27.24
C LYS A 245 -4.58 10.23 -26.10
N GLU A 246 -5.37 9.95 -25.06
CA GLU A 246 -4.89 9.23 -23.87
C GLU A 246 -4.32 7.84 -24.18
N GLU A 247 -4.90 7.14 -25.16
CA GLU A 247 -4.42 5.83 -25.62
C GLU A 247 -3.01 5.91 -26.21
N ASP A 248 -2.73 6.94 -27.03
CA ASP A 248 -1.43 7.15 -27.64
C ASP A 248 -0.38 7.60 -26.62
N ILE A 249 -0.78 8.38 -25.61
CA ILE A 249 0.09 8.77 -24.50
C ILE A 249 0.49 7.53 -23.69
N LYS A 250 -0.48 6.69 -23.35
CA LYS A 250 -0.23 5.42 -22.66
C LYS A 250 0.71 4.53 -23.47
N TYR A 251 0.45 4.41 -24.78
CA TYR A 251 1.31 3.66 -25.69
C TYR A 251 2.75 4.17 -25.69
N LEU A 252 2.97 5.49 -25.74
CA LEU A 252 4.30 6.08 -25.68
C LEU A 252 5.00 5.77 -24.36
N LYS A 253 4.30 5.88 -23.23
CA LYS A 253 4.87 5.56 -21.91
C LYS A 253 5.25 4.10 -21.77
N GLU A 254 4.40 3.19 -22.22
CA GLU A 254 4.62 1.75 -22.03
C GLU A 254 5.69 1.19 -22.95
N ASN A 255 5.85 1.75 -24.16
CA ASN A 255 6.73 1.18 -25.18
C ASN A 255 8.05 1.93 -25.38
N PHE A 256 8.11 3.24 -25.04
CA PHE A 256 9.25 4.09 -25.32
C PHE A 256 9.83 4.80 -24.09
N ALA A 257 9.28 4.55 -22.87
CA ALA A 257 9.85 5.12 -21.66
C ALA A 257 11.21 4.50 -21.34
N SER A 258 12.20 5.36 -21.10
CA SER A 258 13.50 4.95 -20.58
C SER A 258 14.03 6.04 -19.65
N LEU A 259 14.60 5.64 -18.53
CA LEU A 259 15.31 6.52 -17.58
C LEU A 259 16.82 6.34 -17.68
N SER A 260 17.29 5.53 -18.63
CA SER A 260 18.72 5.30 -18.85
C SER A 260 19.34 6.39 -19.68
N SER A 261 20.44 6.98 -19.20
CA SER A 261 21.27 7.91 -19.97
C SER A 261 21.93 7.26 -21.20
N ARG A 262 21.92 5.93 -21.28
CA ARG A 262 22.46 5.11 -22.38
C ARG A 262 21.33 4.41 -23.15
N ALA A 263 20.17 5.03 -23.27
CA ALA A 263 19.08 4.46 -24.03
C ALA A 263 19.48 4.27 -25.49
N ASN A 264 19.50 3.05 -25.94
CA ASN A 264 19.56 2.75 -27.38
C ASN A 264 18.13 2.91 -27.89
N TYR A 265 17.88 3.99 -28.61
CA TYR A 265 16.58 4.24 -29.22
C TYR A 265 16.31 3.18 -30.29
N LYS A 266 15.12 2.57 -30.22
CA LYS A 266 14.69 1.53 -31.15
C LYS A 266 14.18 2.12 -32.46
N TYR A 267 13.64 3.32 -32.37
CA TYR A 267 13.07 4.06 -33.51
C TYR A 267 13.55 5.51 -33.52
N ASP A 268 13.90 6.00 -34.69
CA ASP A 268 14.25 7.42 -34.85
C ASP A 268 13.00 8.31 -34.69
N THR A 269 11.87 7.86 -35.22
CA THR A 269 10.59 8.57 -35.17
C THR A 269 9.42 7.61 -35.02
N ILE A 270 8.39 8.07 -34.30
CA ILE A 270 7.11 7.43 -34.07
C ILE A 270 6.05 8.30 -34.78
N GLU A 271 5.21 7.72 -35.63
CA GLU A 271 4.13 8.40 -36.28
C GLU A 271 2.83 8.19 -35.55
N LEU A 272 2.18 9.25 -35.08
CA LEU A 272 0.91 9.26 -34.40
C LEU A 272 0.00 10.38 -34.90
N ASN A 273 -1.29 10.29 -34.59
CA ASN A 273 -2.25 11.34 -34.90
C ASN A 273 -2.52 12.21 -33.67
N THR A 274 -2.52 13.51 -33.82
CA THR A 274 -3.00 14.44 -32.81
C THR A 274 -4.48 14.20 -32.49
N SER A 275 -4.99 14.79 -31.42
CA SER A 275 -6.42 14.73 -31.08
C SER A 275 -7.32 15.22 -32.20
N ASN A 276 -6.82 16.14 -33.03
CA ASN A 276 -7.48 16.71 -34.19
C ASN A 276 -7.28 15.90 -35.50
N GLY A 277 -6.59 14.75 -35.43
CA GLY A 277 -6.38 13.85 -36.57
C GLY A 277 -5.21 14.20 -37.49
N ASN A 278 -4.37 15.19 -37.16
CA ASN A 278 -3.19 15.54 -37.93
C ASN A 278 -2.05 14.54 -37.62
N LEU A 279 -1.41 14.01 -38.67
CA LEU A 279 -0.25 13.14 -38.52
C LEU A 279 0.96 13.94 -38.02
N ILE A 280 1.60 13.48 -36.97
CA ILE A 280 2.85 14.04 -36.43
C ILE A 280 3.93 12.97 -36.30
N LYS A 281 5.19 13.40 -36.39
CA LYS A 281 6.38 12.57 -36.21
C LYS A 281 7.05 12.98 -34.91
N ILE A 282 7.13 12.05 -33.95
CA ILE A 282 7.70 12.25 -32.61
C ILE A 282 9.01 11.48 -32.56
N LYS A 283 10.10 12.11 -32.13
CA LYS A 283 11.36 11.40 -31.89
C LYS A 283 11.26 10.65 -30.56
N GLU A 284 11.67 9.37 -30.57
CA GLU A 284 11.74 8.57 -29.33
C GLU A 284 12.59 9.26 -28.26
N SER A 285 13.71 9.89 -28.66
CA SER A 285 14.58 10.67 -27.78
C SER A 285 13.88 11.81 -27.05
N ASP A 286 12.87 12.43 -27.67
CA ASP A 286 12.16 13.56 -27.05
C ASP A 286 11.12 13.05 -26.04
N VAL A 287 10.46 11.93 -26.33
CA VAL A 287 9.60 11.23 -25.35
C VAL A 287 10.40 10.86 -24.10
N VAL A 288 11.57 10.25 -24.28
CA VAL A 288 12.49 9.90 -23.18
C VAL A 288 12.91 11.12 -22.36
N LYS A 289 13.22 12.26 -23.01
CA LYS A 289 13.57 13.50 -22.30
C LYS A 289 12.42 14.03 -21.46
N ILE A 290 11.18 14.04 -21.99
CA ILE A 290 9.99 14.50 -21.26
C ILE A 290 9.80 13.65 -20.01
N ILE A 291 9.81 12.31 -20.16
CA ILE A 291 9.62 11.36 -19.07
C ILE A 291 10.72 11.53 -18.02
N THR A 292 11.98 11.52 -18.45
CA THR A 292 13.13 11.65 -17.54
C THR A 292 13.12 12.98 -16.79
N SER A 293 12.79 14.08 -17.46
CA SER A 293 12.69 15.39 -16.82
C SER A 293 11.62 15.40 -15.73
N ARG A 294 10.43 14.84 -16.03
CA ARG A 294 9.35 14.78 -15.02
C ARG A 294 9.68 13.88 -13.84
N VAL A 295 10.23 12.69 -14.10
CA VAL A 295 10.65 11.78 -13.01
C VAL A 295 11.74 12.41 -12.15
N THR A 296 12.73 13.07 -12.77
CA THR A 296 13.77 13.81 -12.06
C THR A 296 13.17 14.90 -11.18
N ASN A 297 12.20 15.66 -11.70
CA ASN A 297 11.51 16.69 -10.92
C ASN A 297 10.75 16.08 -9.72
N ILE A 298 10.03 14.97 -9.92
CA ILE A 298 9.33 14.28 -8.82
C ILE A 298 10.33 13.85 -7.75
N LEU A 299 11.43 13.21 -8.15
CA LEU A 299 12.45 12.72 -7.22
C LEU A 299 13.23 13.84 -6.51
N ALA A 300 13.29 15.04 -7.10
CA ALA A 300 13.91 16.20 -6.44
C ALA A 300 13.09 16.73 -5.27
N PHE A 301 11.81 16.37 -5.15
CA PHE A 301 10.93 16.72 -4.02
C PHE A 301 10.88 15.63 -2.94
N VAL A 302 11.43 14.45 -3.18
CA VAL A 302 11.56 13.34 -2.23
C VAL A 302 12.83 13.46 -1.41
#